data_9e7eebfac226b872053ebb714c3b237a
#
_entry.id   9e7eebfac226b872053ebb714c3b237a
#
_cell.length_a   1.000
_cell.length_b   1.000
_cell.length_c   1.000
_cell.angle_alpha   90.00
_cell.angle_beta   90.00
_cell.angle_gamma   90.00
#
_symmetry.space_group_name_H-M   'P 1'
#
loop_
_entity.id
_entity.type
_entity.pdbx_description
1 polymer ?
#
loop_
_entity_poly.entity_id
_entity_poly.type
_entity_poly.pdbx_seq_one_letter_code
_entity_poly.pdbx_strand_id
1 'polypeptide(L)'
;DNIDYIFDTTANKMGIRNLEEYKKMKSLKGASAQGSEKGFGVPYALGSNDSRIKKEKYVNIVSCNTHATLAVLKTFTGNNLENLEEADFVVVRRSEDIGNHERLITANVVARHLDENIGTHHAIDAIDLLKTMGLSPKLTSSDVTTPSQLMHTFRFNIELKESRTIEELKKMMNGNKNISITNKF
;
A
#
# COMPACT_ATOMS: atom_id res chain seq x y z
N ASP A 1 -1.71 5.03 -34.00
CA ASP A 1 -2.24 5.18 -32.65
C ASP A 1 -1.28 6.05 -31.87
N ASN A 2 -1.74 7.25 -31.45
CA ASN A 2 -0.91 8.22 -30.74
C ASN A 2 -1.24 8.20 -29.24
N ILE A 3 -1.08 7.04 -28.59
CA ILE A 3 -1.24 6.90 -27.14
C ILE A 3 0.14 6.96 -26.51
N ASP A 4 0.37 7.96 -25.66
CA ASP A 4 1.63 8.12 -24.95
C ASP A 4 1.65 7.38 -23.62
N TYR A 5 0.51 7.32 -22.92
CA TYR A 5 0.42 6.70 -21.59
C TYR A 5 -0.94 6.03 -21.35
N ILE A 6 -0.94 4.90 -20.65
CA ILE A 6 -2.14 4.16 -20.28
C ILE A 6 -2.26 4.10 -18.76
N PHE A 7 -3.42 4.51 -18.24
CA PHE A 7 -3.83 4.22 -16.87
C PHE A 7 -4.80 3.03 -16.91
N ASP A 8 -4.28 1.85 -16.56
CA ASP A 8 -5.09 0.65 -16.49
C ASP A 8 -5.86 0.60 -15.16
N THR A 9 -7.15 0.76 -15.25
CA THR A 9 -8.10 0.72 -14.12
C THR A 9 -9.05 -0.48 -14.24
N THR A 10 -8.66 -1.50 -14.98
CA THR A 10 -9.46 -2.71 -15.16
C THR A 10 -9.53 -3.54 -13.88
N ALA A 11 -10.46 -4.49 -13.86
CA ALA A 11 -10.68 -5.35 -12.69
C ALA A 11 -9.43 -6.16 -12.33
N ASN A 12 -9.36 -6.56 -11.06
CA ASN A 12 -8.24 -7.29 -10.47
C ASN A 12 -7.66 -8.39 -11.37
N LYS A 13 -6.35 -8.37 -11.56
CA LYS A 13 -5.54 -9.26 -12.42
C LYS A 13 -5.76 -9.09 -13.93
N MET A 14 -6.55 -8.12 -14.36
CA MET A 14 -6.67 -7.82 -15.78
C MET A 14 -5.52 -6.94 -16.27
N GLY A 15 -5.03 -6.02 -15.46
CA GLY A 15 -3.90 -5.17 -15.80
C GLY A 15 -2.66 -5.98 -16.20
N ILE A 16 -2.30 -7.01 -15.42
CA ILE A 16 -1.14 -7.85 -15.74
C ILE A 16 -1.34 -8.63 -17.05
N ARG A 17 -2.57 -9.00 -17.41
CA ARG A 17 -2.88 -9.62 -18.70
C ARG A 17 -2.76 -8.63 -19.85
N ASN A 18 -3.26 -7.40 -19.64
CA ASN A 18 -3.22 -6.33 -20.63
C ASN A 18 -1.77 -5.87 -20.91
N LEU A 19 -0.86 -6.03 -19.95
CA LEU A 19 0.53 -5.64 -20.08
C LEU A 19 1.20 -6.23 -21.32
N GLU A 20 0.86 -7.45 -21.68
CA GLU A 20 1.44 -8.11 -22.87
C GLU A 20 1.05 -7.39 -24.17
N GLU A 21 -0.15 -6.80 -24.23
CA GLU A 21 -0.56 -5.98 -25.36
C GLU A 21 0.11 -4.60 -25.31
N TYR A 22 0.25 -4.01 -24.13
CA TYR A 22 0.94 -2.72 -23.97
C TYR A 22 2.41 -2.79 -24.39
N LYS A 23 3.09 -3.90 -24.13
CA LYS A 23 4.48 -4.13 -24.58
C LYS A 23 4.64 -4.10 -26.10
N LYS A 24 3.60 -4.45 -26.86
CA LYS A 24 3.60 -4.44 -28.33
C LYS A 24 3.43 -3.04 -28.92
N MET A 25 2.91 -2.09 -28.13
CA MET A 25 2.61 -0.72 -28.59
C MET A 25 3.90 0.12 -28.68
N LYS A 26 4.38 0.34 -29.91
CA LYS A 26 5.66 1.05 -30.15
C LYS A 26 5.65 2.52 -29.72
N SER A 27 4.50 3.20 -29.82
CA SER A 27 4.34 4.60 -29.43
C SER A 27 4.21 4.83 -27.93
N LEU A 28 3.89 3.77 -27.17
CA LEU A 28 3.60 3.87 -25.74
C LEU A 28 4.86 4.19 -24.93
N LYS A 29 4.85 5.33 -24.24
CA LYS A 29 5.94 5.79 -23.36
C LYS A 29 5.85 5.20 -21.97
N GLY A 30 4.66 4.86 -21.48
CA GLY A 30 4.47 4.24 -20.20
C GLY A 30 3.05 3.76 -19.93
N ALA A 31 2.91 2.90 -18.93
CA ALA A 31 1.60 2.50 -18.41
C ALA A 31 1.66 2.26 -16.91
N SER A 32 0.54 2.49 -16.24
CA SER A 32 0.35 2.10 -14.84
C SER A 32 -0.91 1.26 -14.67
N ALA A 33 -0.83 0.26 -13.81
CA ALA A 33 -1.99 -0.45 -13.30
C ALA A 33 -2.13 -0.21 -11.80
N GLN A 34 -3.34 -0.33 -11.26
CA GLN A 34 -3.59 -0.06 -9.85
C GLN A 34 -4.03 -1.31 -9.08
N GLY A 35 -3.76 -1.30 -7.77
CA GLY A 35 -4.16 -2.37 -6.87
C GLY A 35 -3.19 -3.55 -6.86
N SER A 36 -3.73 -4.77 -6.86
CA SER A 36 -2.95 -5.99 -6.71
C SER A 36 -2.44 -6.57 -8.03
N GLU A 37 -1.88 -5.71 -8.89
CA GLU A 37 -1.33 -6.08 -10.21
C GLU A 37 0.18 -6.40 -10.12
N LYS A 38 0.55 -7.31 -9.21
CA LYS A 38 1.94 -7.73 -9.02
C LYS A 38 2.55 -8.22 -10.34
N GLY A 39 3.73 -7.69 -10.65
CA GLY A 39 4.45 -8.00 -11.89
C GLY A 39 4.12 -7.08 -13.07
N PHE A 40 3.16 -6.16 -12.94
CA PHE A 40 2.89 -5.16 -13.97
C PHE A 40 4.08 -4.21 -14.16
N GLY A 41 4.69 -3.79 -13.08
CA GLY A 41 5.81 -2.88 -13.07
C GLY A 41 6.34 -2.63 -11.67
N VAL A 42 7.15 -1.61 -11.52
CA VAL A 42 7.70 -1.20 -10.22
C VAL A 42 6.56 -0.78 -9.28
N PRO A 43 6.48 -1.34 -8.05
CA PRO A 43 5.47 -0.93 -7.09
C PRO A 43 5.69 0.53 -6.67
N TYR A 44 4.60 1.29 -6.64
CA TYR A 44 4.61 2.72 -6.36
C TYR A 44 3.55 3.12 -5.34
N ALA A 45 3.97 3.92 -4.38
CA ALA A 45 3.08 4.66 -3.48
C ALA A 45 3.47 6.13 -3.46
N LEU A 46 2.51 7.00 -3.68
CA LEU A 46 2.68 8.44 -3.72
C LEU A 46 3.38 8.96 -2.45
N GLY A 47 4.40 9.76 -2.64
CA GLY A 47 5.19 10.34 -1.56
C GLY A 47 6.16 9.37 -0.88
N SER A 48 6.19 8.10 -1.26
CA SER A 48 7.13 7.11 -0.68
C SER A 48 8.36 6.92 -1.55
N ASN A 49 8.19 6.46 -2.77
CA ASN A 49 9.29 6.15 -3.67
C ASN A 49 9.24 6.91 -5.02
N ASP A 50 8.78 8.14 -5.02
CA ASP A 50 8.55 8.97 -6.22
C ASP A 50 9.78 9.07 -7.14
N SER A 51 10.98 9.09 -6.56
CA SER A 51 12.21 9.17 -7.35
C SER A 51 12.50 7.91 -8.16
N ARG A 52 11.97 6.76 -7.72
CA ARG A 52 12.23 5.45 -8.35
C ARG A 52 11.49 5.26 -9.66
N ILE A 53 10.29 5.86 -9.79
CA ILE A 53 9.44 5.65 -10.96
C ILE A 53 9.77 6.55 -12.15
N LYS A 54 10.62 7.57 -11.98
CA LYS A 54 10.90 8.57 -13.02
C LYS A 54 11.43 7.98 -14.35
N LYS A 55 12.02 6.80 -14.32
CA LYS A 55 12.59 6.14 -15.50
C LYS A 55 11.86 4.83 -15.83
N GLU A 56 10.83 4.51 -15.09
CA GLU A 56 10.11 3.25 -15.25
C GLU A 56 9.00 3.38 -16.29
N LYS A 57 9.00 2.49 -17.25
CA LYS A 57 7.96 2.44 -18.28
C LYS A 57 6.66 1.87 -17.75
N TYR A 58 6.75 0.93 -16.82
CA TYR A 58 5.60 0.23 -16.23
C TYR A 58 5.61 0.37 -14.71
N VAL A 59 4.48 0.81 -14.16
CA VAL A 59 4.35 1.12 -12.74
C VAL A 59 3.10 0.44 -12.18
N ASN A 60 3.25 -0.26 -11.06
CA ASN A 60 2.11 -0.77 -10.30
C ASN A 60 1.79 0.17 -9.13
N ILE A 61 0.71 0.91 -9.22
CA ILE A 61 0.19 1.73 -8.10
C ILE A 61 -0.40 0.76 -7.08
N VAL A 62 0.26 0.64 -5.92
CA VAL A 62 -0.10 -0.34 -4.91
C VAL A 62 -1.47 -0.09 -4.26
N SER A 63 -1.96 -1.07 -3.51
CA SER A 63 -3.30 -1.01 -2.90
C SER A 63 -3.46 0.13 -1.88
N CYS A 64 -4.72 0.50 -1.59
CA CYS A 64 -5.04 1.50 -0.57
C CYS A 64 -4.46 1.15 0.81
N ASN A 65 -4.43 -0.13 1.17
CA ASN A 65 -3.86 -0.58 2.43
C ASN A 65 -2.35 -0.37 2.48
N THR A 66 -1.64 -0.67 1.40
CA THR A 66 -0.19 -0.44 1.30
C THR A 66 0.12 1.05 1.34
N HIS A 67 -0.67 1.90 0.64
CA HIS A 67 -0.54 3.36 0.73
C HIS A 67 -0.73 3.86 2.16
N ALA A 68 -1.78 3.41 2.86
CA ALA A 68 -2.05 3.80 4.24
C ALA A 68 -0.91 3.39 5.17
N THR A 69 -0.44 2.16 5.06
CA THR A 69 0.70 1.66 5.84
C THR A 69 1.94 2.52 5.64
N LEU A 70 2.32 2.78 4.39
CA LEU A 70 3.51 3.57 4.07
C LEU A 70 3.37 5.04 4.50
N ALA A 71 2.18 5.64 4.36
CA ALA A 71 1.91 7.00 4.82
C ALA A 71 2.09 7.12 6.34
N VAL A 72 1.58 6.15 7.10
CA VAL A 72 1.73 6.10 8.55
C VAL A 72 3.20 5.90 8.93
N LEU A 73 3.86 4.86 8.43
CA LEU A 73 5.27 4.58 8.73
C LEU A 73 6.16 5.78 8.43
N LYS A 74 6.01 6.36 7.23
CA LYS A 74 6.79 7.54 6.83
C LYS A 74 6.55 8.74 7.74
N THR A 75 5.32 8.95 8.18
CA THR A 75 4.99 10.07 9.09
C THR A 75 5.64 9.87 10.44
N PHE A 76 5.50 8.69 11.05
CA PHE A 76 6.04 8.42 12.39
C PHE A 76 7.57 8.37 12.41
N THR A 77 8.23 8.00 11.32
CA THR A 77 9.69 8.04 11.18
C THR A 77 10.24 9.44 10.85
N GLY A 78 9.38 10.44 10.67
CA GLY A 78 9.79 11.79 10.29
C GLY A 78 10.32 11.88 8.85
N ASN A 79 9.76 11.11 7.94
CA ASN A 79 10.20 10.92 6.54
C ASN A 79 11.55 10.19 6.38
N ASN A 80 12.18 9.75 7.46
CA ASN A 80 13.38 8.92 7.44
C ASN A 80 13.02 7.47 7.80
N LEU A 81 12.63 6.69 6.80
CA LEU A 81 12.23 5.29 6.99
C LEU A 81 13.35 4.39 7.53
N GLU A 82 14.61 4.83 7.49
CA GLU A 82 15.72 4.12 8.12
C GLU A 82 15.63 4.14 9.66
N ASN A 83 14.87 5.10 10.22
CA ASN A 83 14.58 5.16 11.66
C ASN A 83 13.56 4.11 12.13
N LEU A 84 12.91 3.39 11.21
CA LEU A 84 12.03 2.28 11.55
C LEU A 84 12.86 1.08 12.00
N GLU A 85 12.63 0.59 13.22
CA GLU A 85 13.17 -0.68 13.69
C GLU A 85 12.25 -1.83 13.28
N GLU A 86 11.00 -1.79 13.74
CA GLU A 86 9.98 -2.74 13.33
C GLU A 86 8.58 -2.14 13.40
N ALA A 87 7.63 -2.76 12.72
CA ALA A 87 6.22 -2.47 12.89
C ALA A 87 5.37 -3.72 12.71
N ASP A 88 4.38 -3.84 13.59
CA ASP A 88 3.29 -4.80 13.48
C ASP A 88 1.97 -4.07 13.29
N PHE A 89 1.11 -4.58 12.41
CA PHE A 89 -0.19 -3.97 12.22
C PHE A 89 -1.31 -4.96 11.91
N VAL A 90 -2.48 -4.62 12.42
CA VAL A 90 -3.71 -5.35 12.15
C VAL A 90 -4.58 -4.53 11.21
N VAL A 91 -5.05 -5.16 10.13
CA VAL A 91 -5.98 -4.57 9.19
C VAL A 91 -7.37 -5.14 9.43
N VAL A 92 -8.29 -4.30 9.91
CA VAL A 92 -9.72 -4.64 9.96
C VAL A 92 -10.35 -4.19 8.66
N ARG A 93 -10.62 -5.14 7.79
CA ARG A 93 -11.08 -4.88 6.42
C ARG A 93 -12.59 -4.80 6.34
N ARG A 94 -13.09 -3.92 5.49
CA ARG A 94 -14.46 -4.02 5.00
C ARG A 94 -14.67 -5.31 4.22
N SER A 95 -15.91 -5.79 4.16
CA SER A 95 -16.23 -7.06 3.51
C SER A 95 -16.09 -7.02 2.00
N GLU A 96 -16.39 -5.89 1.36
CA GLU A 96 -16.37 -5.75 -0.09
C GLU A 96 -15.84 -4.39 -0.56
N ASP A 97 -15.25 -4.38 -1.75
CA ASP A 97 -15.00 -3.15 -2.50
C ASP A 97 -16.25 -2.73 -3.27
N ILE A 98 -16.41 -1.40 -3.42
CA ILE A 98 -17.48 -0.81 -4.23
C ILE A 98 -17.31 -1.30 -5.68
N GLY A 99 -18.06 -2.17 -6.17
CA GLY A 99 -17.93 -2.76 -7.51
C GLY A 99 -17.72 -4.26 -7.51
N ASN A 100 -17.55 -4.87 -6.33
CA ASN A 100 -17.53 -6.31 -6.18
C ASN A 100 -18.80 -6.77 -5.48
N HIS A 101 -19.87 -6.95 -6.26
CA HIS A 101 -21.21 -7.29 -5.76
C HIS A 101 -21.47 -8.79 -5.65
N GLU A 102 -20.46 -9.61 -5.89
CA GLU A 102 -20.63 -11.06 -5.98
C GLU A 102 -20.45 -11.78 -4.64
N ARG A 103 -20.02 -11.08 -3.60
CA ARG A 103 -19.78 -11.69 -2.29
C ARG A 103 -20.89 -11.35 -1.31
N LEU A 104 -21.41 -12.37 -0.66
CA LEU A 104 -22.28 -12.19 0.50
C LEU A 104 -21.49 -11.52 1.62
N ILE A 105 -22.14 -10.61 2.37
CA ILE A 105 -21.59 -10.09 3.62
C ILE A 105 -21.38 -11.28 4.56
N THR A 106 -20.11 -11.55 4.87
CA THR A 106 -19.74 -12.69 5.68
C THR A 106 -19.60 -12.27 7.15
N ALA A 107 -19.61 -13.26 8.05
CA ALA A 107 -19.12 -13.09 9.42
C ALA A 107 -17.63 -12.68 9.42
N ASN A 108 -17.10 -12.31 10.58
CA ASN A 108 -15.67 -11.99 10.71
C ASN A 108 -14.81 -13.18 10.24
N VAL A 109 -13.88 -12.92 9.34
CA VAL A 109 -12.95 -13.92 8.79
C VAL A 109 -11.53 -13.46 8.95
N VAL A 110 -10.73 -14.26 9.66
CA VAL A 110 -9.28 -14.01 9.77
C VAL A 110 -8.59 -14.50 8.50
N ALA A 111 -7.79 -13.64 7.91
CA ALA A 111 -7.04 -14.00 6.71
C ALA A 111 -5.92 -15.00 7.02
N ARG A 112 -5.68 -15.89 6.08
CA ARG A 112 -4.54 -16.80 6.16
C ARG A 112 -3.23 -16.02 6.02
N HIS A 113 -2.26 -16.32 6.85
CA HIS A 113 -0.88 -15.86 6.64
C HIS A 113 -0.31 -16.51 5.39
N LEU A 114 0.35 -15.70 4.57
CA LEU A 114 1.07 -16.17 3.38
C LEU A 114 2.52 -16.51 3.69
N ASP A 115 3.04 -15.93 4.77
CA ASP A 115 4.37 -16.16 5.30
C ASP A 115 4.29 -16.20 6.82
N GLU A 116 4.97 -17.17 7.45
CA GLU A 116 4.90 -17.40 8.91
C GLU A 116 5.53 -16.25 9.72
N ASN A 117 6.52 -15.55 9.14
CA ASN A 117 7.25 -14.48 9.80
C ASN A 117 6.70 -13.09 9.48
N ILE A 118 6.04 -12.93 8.31
CA ILE A 118 5.56 -11.63 7.82
C ILE A 118 4.03 -11.52 7.98
N GLY A 119 3.33 -12.64 7.88
CA GLY A 119 1.88 -12.70 8.00
C GLY A 119 1.15 -12.52 6.68
N THR A 120 0.35 -11.46 6.53
CA THR A 120 -0.51 -11.26 5.37
C THR A 120 0.19 -10.50 4.24
N HIS A 121 -0.44 -10.49 3.06
CA HIS A 121 0.07 -9.76 1.89
C HIS A 121 0.28 -8.26 2.13
N HIS A 122 -0.38 -7.65 3.12
CA HIS A 122 -0.25 -6.22 3.38
C HIS A 122 1.18 -5.83 3.81
N ALA A 123 1.79 -6.60 4.72
CA ALA A 123 3.19 -6.39 5.08
C ALA A 123 4.13 -6.76 3.93
N ILE A 124 3.85 -7.86 3.21
CA ILE A 124 4.66 -8.29 2.05
C ILE A 124 4.70 -7.20 0.98
N ASP A 125 3.56 -6.61 0.63
CA ASP A 125 3.48 -5.54 -0.39
C ASP A 125 4.21 -4.26 0.05
N ALA A 126 4.13 -3.92 1.33
CA ALA A 126 4.87 -2.79 1.89
C ALA A 126 6.39 -3.04 1.86
N ILE A 127 6.84 -4.23 2.26
CA ILE A 127 8.26 -4.64 2.19
C ILE A 127 8.75 -4.60 0.74
N ASP A 128 8.00 -5.14 -0.21
CA ASP A 128 8.40 -5.17 -1.62
C ASP A 128 8.59 -3.76 -2.18
N LEU A 129 7.72 -2.82 -1.80
CA LEU A 129 7.90 -1.42 -2.17
C LEU A 129 9.13 -0.81 -1.49
N LEU A 130 9.33 -1.02 -0.20
CA LEU A 130 10.46 -0.48 0.56
C LEU A 130 11.80 -1.02 0.05
N LYS A 131 11.86 -2.26 -0.41
CA LYS A 131 13.04 -2.82 -1.10
C LYS A 131 13.42 -2.03 -2.35
N THR A 132 12.48 -1.41 -3.05
CA THR A 132 12.81 -0.55 -4.21
C THR A 132 13.67 0.66 -3.82
N MET A 133 13.66 1.03 -2.54
CA MET A 133 14.46 2.11 -1.96
C MET A 133 15.72 1.61 -1.24
N GLY A 134 15.98 0.29 -1.27
CA GLY A 134 17.10 -0.32 -0.55
C GLY A 134 16.83 -0.57 0.93
N LEU A 135 15.57 -0.49 1.36
CA LEU A 135 15.17 -0.70 2.75
C LEU A 135 14.60 -2.10 2.96
N SER A 136 14.87 -2.70 4.10
CA SER A 136 14.37 -4.03 4.48
C SER A 136 13.93 -4.02 5.96
N PRO A 137 12.89 -3.25 6.30
CA PRO A 137 12.42 -3.18 7.68
C PRO A 137 11.72 -4.49 8.07
N LYS A 138 11.66 -4.75 9.36
CA LYS A 138 10.85 -5.83 9.94
C LYS A 138 9.39 -5.36 9.98
N LEU A 139 8.55 -5.90 9.11
CA LEU A 139 7.12 -5.65 9.11
C LEU A 139 6.35 -6.94 9.26
N THR A 140 5.32 -6.93 10.10
CA THR A 140 4.38 -8.02 10.23
C THR A 140 2.94 -7.52 10.12
N SER A 141 2.03 -8.35 9.67
CA SER A 141 0.62 -7.98 9.59
C SER A 141 -0.33 -9.15 9.79
N SER A 142 -1.45 -8.85 10.42
CA SER A 142 -2.64 -9.68 10.48
C SER A 142 -3.83 -8.97 9.84
N ASP A 143 -4.85 -9.71 9.44
CA ASP A 143 -5.99 -9.18 8.70
C ASP A 143 -7.28 -9.88 9.14
N VAL A 144 -8.31 -9.10 9.40
CA VAL A 144 -9.65 -9.58 9.70
C VAL A 144 -10.64 -8.88 8.79
N THR A 145 -11.33 -9.63 7.96
CA THR A 145 -12.47 -9.10 7.19
C THR A 145 -13.71 -9.07 8.07
N THR A 146 -14.39 -7.94 8.12
CA THR A 146 -15.60 -7.72 8.92
C THR A 146 -16.80 -7.39 8.03
N PRO A 147 -18.04 -7.53 8.52
CA PRO A 147 -19.24 -7.17 7.75
C PRO A 147 -19.43 -5.65 7.57
N SER A 148 -18.45 -4.84 7.92
CA SER A 148 -18.46 -3.40 7.65
C SER A 148 -18.24 -3.09 6.17
N GLN A 149 -18.91 -2.05 5.66
CA GLN A 149 -18.82 -1.62 4.26
C GLN A 149 -18.09 -0.28 4.08
N LEU A 150 -17.78 0.43 5.19
CA LEU A 150 -17.38 1.83 5.05
C LEU A 150 -15.89 2.01 4.80
N MET A 151 -15.02 1.50 5.64
CA MET A 151 -13.58 1.76 5.55
C MET A 151 -12.76 0.63 6.16
N HIS A 152 -11.47 0.64 5.87
CA HIS A 152 -10.52 -0.18 6.60
C HIS A 152 -10.09 0.55 7.87
N THR A 153 -9.89 -0.20 8.94
CA THR A 153 -9.30 0.29 10.18
C THR A 153 -7.97 -0.40 10.40
N PHE A 154 -6.97 0.36 10.82
CA PHE A 154 -5.65 -0.17 11.14
C PHE A 154 -5.31 0.09 12.60
N ARG A 155 -4.66 -0.87 13.22
CA ARG A 155 -3.94 -0.70 14.47
C ARG A 155 -2.47 -0.96 14.20
N PHE A 156 -1.61 -0.02 14.57
CA PHE A 156 -0.17 -0.14 14.44
C PHE A 156 0.51 -0.23 15.80
N ASN A 157 1.54 -1.07 15.91
CA ASN A 157 2.63 -0.96 16.85
C ASN A 157 3.87 -0.61 16.03
N ILE A 158 4.54 0.46 16.35
CA ILE A 158 5.71 0.95 15.60
C ILE A 158 6.84 1.16 16.60
N GLU A 159 7.95 0.50 16.36
CA GLU A 159 9.20 0.71 17.09
C GLU A 159 10.17 1.52 16.24
N LEU A 160 10.68 2.59 16.82
CA LEU A 160 11.62 3.49 16.18
C LEU A 160 13.01 3.33 16.85
N LYS A 161 14.07 3.38 16.05
CA LYS A 161 15.46 3.40 16.57
C LYS A 161 15.71 4.62 17.45
N GLU A 162 15.16 5.76 17.07
CA GLU A 162 15.18 6.99 17.85
C GLU A 162 13.79 7.29 18.38
N SER A 163 13.65 7.38 19.69
CA SER A 163 12.37 7.69 20.33
C SER A 163 11.85 9.09 19.95
N ARG A 164 10.53 9.22 19.97
CA ARG A 164 9.82 10.49 19.72
C ARG A 164 8.85 10.78 20.85
N THR A 165 8.72 12.05 21.20
CA THR A 165 7.67 12.48 22.14
C THR A 165 6.30 12.49 21.46
N ILE A 166 5.24 12.46 22.28
CA ILE A 166 3.87 12.54 21.76
C ILE A 166 3.64 13.85 21.01
N GLU A 167 4.22 14.95 21.49
CA GLU A 167 4.14 16.26 20.86
C GLU A 167 4.81 16.28 19.48
N GLU A 168 5.98 15.67 19.35
CA GLU A 168 6.65 15.51 18.05
C GLU A 168 5.80 14.68 17.09
N LEU A 169 5.26 13.55 17.55
CA LEU A 169 4.39 12.69 16.72
C LEU A 169 3.14 13.43 16.25
N LYS A 170 2.47 14.18 17.13
CA LYS A 170 1.33 15.03 16.77
C LYS A 170 1.71 16.08 15.72
N LYS A 171 2.85 16.74 15.90
CA LYS A 171 3.35 17.73 14.94
C LYS A 171 3.62 17.10 13.56
N MET A 172 4.22 15.92 13.53
CA MET A 172 4.48 15.17 12.29
C MET A 172 3.17 14.79 11.59
N MET A 173 2.19 14.27 12.32
CA MET A 173 0.88 13.93 11.77
C MET A 173 0.16 15.16 11.21
N ASN A 174 0.14 16.28 11.94
CA ASN A 174 -0.47 17.52 11.47
C ASN A 174 0.25 18.13 10.26
N GLY A 175 1.53 17.84 10.09
CA GLY A 175 2.32 18.25 8.92
C GLY A 175 2.07 17.42 7.67
N ASN A 176 1.43 16.26 7.79
CA ASN A 176 1.14 15.39 6.66
C ASN A 176 -0.27 15.64 6.13
N LYS A 177 -0.37 16.19 4.92
CA LYS A 177 -1.67 16.50 4.27
C LYS A 177 -2.57 15.28 4.03
N ASN A 178 -2.03 14.08 4.07
CA ASN A 178 -2.76 12.82 3.87
C ASN A 178 -3.26 12.21 5.17
N ILE A 179 -2.97 12.83 6.32
CA ILE A 179 -3.37 12.35 7.65
C ILE A 179 -4.12 13.45 8.37
N SER A 180 -5.21 13.09 9.02
CA SER A 180 -5.96 13.96 9.91
C SER A 180 -6.08 13.31 11.28
N ILE A 181 -5.87 14.12 12.33
CA ILE A 181 -6.08 13.68 13.71
C ILE A 181 -7.50 14.05 14.10
N THR A 182 -8.21 13.14 14.74
CA THR A 182 -9.52 13.40 15.32
C THR A 182 -9.60 12.80 16.71
N ASN A 183 -10.30 13.49 17.61
CA ASN A 183 -10.69 13.01 18.93
C ASN A 183 -12.22 12.87 19.04
N LYS A 184 -12.91 12.85 17.90
CA LYS A 184 -14.35 12.55 17.84
C LYS A 184 -14.53 11.04 17.84
N PHE A 185 -15.36 10.57 18.74
CA PHE A 185 -15.78 9.18 18.88
C PHE A 185 -17.23 9.04 18.45
#